data_695abeb7fb10ce6d236b380b5fd6045a
#
_entry.id   695abeb7fb10ce6d236b380b5fd6045a
#
_cell.length_a   1.000
_cell.length_b   1.000
_cell.length_c   1.000
_cell.angle_alpha   90.00
_cell.angle_beta   90.00
_cell.angle_gamma   90.00
#
_symmetry.space_group_name_H-M   'P 1'
#
loop_
_entity.id
_entity.type
_entity.pdbx_description
1 polymer ?
#
loop_
_entity_poly.entity_id
_entity_poly.type
_entity_poly.pdbx_seq_one_letter_code
_entity_poly.pdbx_strand_id
1 'polypeptide(L)'
;MGSDESTVKKMYVFKPFVIVRHRSRCLERPKARSGHRIVCDHKNLYSYGGFNPCITDYDRDMRNDGIWLASKPLFKEIWKFNLATNQWKRLPGRENLPDELASNAVVLKGNALIVYGGTGVPFGDVCNGQLYVCNVDNGKTTRVIAKGDMPKPQYGQALLFNEPYLYTVGGTTGREYTCDIHRFNFETGLWEKVYICTGKDLSEPMGRYRHELGFDGKNIYVIGGGTGSEAFSLAEIPTFNLEKRKWTILNTQGDSEDNTIPAPRRCHGVVQYTDEKTGVTYVVVSGGTNGAFVFSDVWRLDLKEMQWTCLRKCKLPRPLFFHSAALTPQGRMYTFGGVSMQRDKAARTDAIYAVWLTIPKLSEICWLALNYYISDLRKRSPDKLLNLGIPLKFVRRLDPCV
;
A
#
# COMPACT_ATOMS: atom_id res chain seq x y z
N MET A 1 -38.08 32.21 21.68
CA MET A 1 -37.64 30.99 22.40
C MET A 1 -37.15 29.98 21.35
N GLY A 2 -35.88 30.02 21.04
CA GLY A 2 -35.23 29.07 20.14
C GLY A 2 -34.68 27.96 20.99
N SER A 3 -35.19 26.75 20.81
CA SER A 3 -34.68 25.55 21.45
C SER A 3 -33.32 25.22 20.84
N ASP A 4 -32.30 25.46 21.61
CA ASP A 4 -30.92 25.01 21.35
C ASP A 4 -30.88 23.48 21.53
N GLU A 5 -31.22 22.73 20.47
CA GLU A 5 -30.98 21.29 20.42
C GLU A 5 -29.47 21.06 20.32
N SER A 6 -28.82 21.12 21.46
CA SER A 6 -27.48 20.59 21.63
C SER A 6 -27.53 19.10 21.32
N THR A 7 -27.22 18.72 20.07
CA THR A 7 -27.08 17.33 19.68
C THR A 7 -25.94 16.68 20.51
N VAL A 8 -26.33 16.02 21.60
CA VAL A 8 -25.40 15.26 22.44
C VAL A 8 -24.69 14.24 21.54
N LYS A 9 -23.41 14.44 21.28
CA LYS A 9 -22.62 13.48 20.52
C LYS A 9 -22.65 12.13 21.25
N LYS A 10 -23.00 11.07 20.50
CA LYS A 10 -22.94 9.70 21.04
C LYS A 10 -21.56 9.42 21.62
N MET A 11 -21.52 8.62 22.68
CA MET A 11 -20.27 8.22 23.32
C MET A 11 -19.32 7.59 22.30
N TYR A 12 -18.05 8.01 22.31
CA TYR A 12 -17.01 7.40 21.49
C TYR A 12 -16.74 5.96 21.94
N VAL A 13 -16.80 5.03 20.99
CA VAL A 13 -16.49 3.62 21.23
C VAL A 13 -15.33 3.23 20.31
N PHE A 14 -14.22 2.83 20.90
CA PHE A 14 -13.10 2.25 20.16
C PHE A 14 -13.47 0.87 19.65
N LYS A 15 -13.32 0.63 18.35
CA LYS A 15 -13.66 -0.64 17.69
C LYS A 15 -12.44 -1.20 16.95
N PRO A 16 -11.59 -2.01 17.61
CA PRO A 16 -10.52 -2.72 16.91
C PRO A 16 -11.11 -3.79 15.99
N PHE A 17 -10.37 -4.18 14.99
CA PHE A 17 -10.70 -5.25 14.03
C PHE A 17 -11.99 -5.03 13.21
N VAL A 18 -12.50 -3.81 13.18
CA VAL A 18 -13.66 -3.43 12.36
C VAL A 18 -13.22 -2.42 11.32
N ILE A 19 -13.50 -2.73 10.04
CA ILE A 19 -13.19 -1.83 8.94
C ILE A 19 -14.17 -0.67 8.92
N VAL A 20 -13.63 0.55 8.90
CA VAL A 20 -14.40 1.80 8.80
C VAL A 20 -14.04 2.56 7.52
N ARG A 21 -15.03 3.20 6.90
CA ARG A 21 -14.81 4.09 5.77
C ARG A 21 -14.43 5.48 6.26
N HIS A 22 -13.30 5.99 5.78
CA HIS A 22 -12.93 7.39 5.94
C HIS A 22 -13.53 8.23 4.82
N ARG A 23 -14.18 9.33 5.17
CA ARG A 23 -14.71 10.30 4.22
C ARG A 23 -13.77 11.51 4.20
N SER A 24 -13.29 11.87 3.02
CA SER A 24 -12.56 13.12 2.83
C SER A 24 -13.44 14.31 3.19
N ARG A 25 -12.83 15.30 3.82
CA ARG A 25 -13.47 16.59 4.13
C ARG A 25 -13.13 17.65 3.08
N CYS A 26 -12.39 17.29 2.03
CA CYS A 26 -11.99 18.20 0.95
C CYS A 26 -12.80 17.94 -0.31
N LEU A 27 -13.04 19.00 -1.08
CA LEU A 27 -13.53 18.90 -2.45
C LEU A 27 -12.44 18.33 -3.34
N GLU A 28 -11.21 18.84 -3.22
CA GLU A 28 -10.04 18.36 -3.96
C GLU A 28 -9.52 17.06 -3.35
N ARG A 29 -9.50 16.00 -4.12
CA ARG A 29 -9.08 14.66 -3.71
C ARG A 29 -8.68 13.82 -4.91
N PRO A 30 -7.88 12.75 -4.73
CA PRO A 30 -7.54 11.84 -5.81
C PRO A 30 -8.80 11.20 -6.40
N LYS A 31 -8.86 11.14 -7.72
CA LYS A 31 -9.92 10.44 -8.45
C LYS A 31 -9.81 8.93 -8.22
N ALA A 32 -10.93 8.22 -8.41
CA ALA A 32 -11.00 6.77 -8.37
C ALA A 32 -9.94 6.14 -9.27
N ARG A 33 -9.18 5.18 -8.74
CA ARG A 33 -8.00 4.61 -9.42
C ARG A 33 -7.69 3.18 -9.03
N SER A 34 -6.93 2.51 -9.88
CA SER A 34 -6.36 1.19 -9.64
C SER A 34 -4.88 1.18 -10.05
N GLY A 35 -4.12 0.18 -9.63
CA GLY A 35 -2.70 0.06 -9.99
C GLY A 35 -1.79 1.16 -9.44
N HIS A 36 -2.30 2.01 -8.54
CA HIS A 36 -1.54 2.94 -7.71
C HIS A 36 -0.91 2.20 -6.52
N ARG A 37 -0.05 2.90 -5.78
CA ARG A 37 0.48 2.43 -4.50
C ARG A 37 0.18 3.44 -3.39
N ILE A 38 -0.05 2.93 -2.18
CA ILE A 38 -0.08 3.75 -0.98
C ILE A 38 0.98 3.30 0.01
N VAL A 39 1.49 4.26 0.77
CA VAL A 39 2.35 4.06 1.94
C VAL A 39 1.90 4.99 3.05
N CYS A 40 2.20 4.65 4.30
CA CYS A 40 1.85 5.46 5.46
C CYS A 40 3.07 5.76 6.32
N ASP A 41 3.07 6.95 6.91
CA ASP A 41 3.80 7.25 8.13
C ASP A 41 2.84 7.37 9.33
N HIS A 42 3.30 7.93 10.44
CA HIS A 42 2.48 8.14 11.65
C HIS A 42 1.43 9.26 11.51
N LYS A 43 1.51 10.08 10.46
CA LYS A 43 0.71 11.29 10.25
C LYS A 43 -0.11 11.24 8.97
N ASN A 44 0.45 10.68 7.90
CA ASN A 44 -0.12 10.75 6.56
C ASN A 44 -0.16 9.39 5.86
N LEU A 45 -1.08 9.29 4.92
CA LEU A 45 -1.08 8.30 3.85
C LEU A 45 -0.69 9.02 2.55
N TYR A 46 0.22 8.44 1.78
CA TYR A 46 0.62 8.93 0.48
C TYR A 46 0.14 7.98 -0.61
N SER A 47 -0.45 8.53 -1.69
CA SER A 47 -0.89 7.76 -2.85
C SER A 47 -0.11 8.20 -4.07
N TYR A 48 0.55 7.26 -4.75
CA TYR A 48 1.38 7.46 -5.92
C TYR A 48 0.75 6.87 -7.17
N GLY A 49 0.62 7.68 -8.22
CA GLY A 49 0.23 7.24 -9.56
C GLY A 49 -1.15 6.60 -9.66
N GLY A 50 -1.23 5.61 -10.53
CA GLY A 50 -2.44 4.83 -10.81
C GLY A 50 -3.06 5.11 -12.17
N PHE A 51 -4.19 4.44 -12.41
CA PHE A 51 -4.83 4.37 -13.72
C PHE A 51 -6.36 4.38 -13.60
N ASN A 52 -7.01 5.15 -14.46
CA ASN A 52 -8.46 5.09 -14.65
C ASN A 52 -8.87 5.51 -16.08
N PRO A 53 -9.25 4.58 -16.95
CA PRO A 53 -9.65 4.88 -18.32
C PRO A 53 -11.09 5.44 -18.43
N CYS A 54 -11.85 5.45 -17.33
CA CYS A 54 -13.25 5.88 -17.32
C CYS A 54 -13.43 7.36 -16.98
N ILE A 55 -12.34 8.12 -16.76
CA ILE A 55 -12.43 9.57 -16.58
C ILE A 55 -12.58 10.22 -17.94
N THR A 56 -13.66 10.97 -18.08
CA THR A 56 -14.00 11.68 -19.31
C THR A 56 -13.54 13.13 -19.29
N ASP A 57 -13.43 13.77 -20.44
CA ASP A 57 -13.10 15.17 -20.59
C ASP A 57 -14.21 16.12 -20.02
N TYR A 58 -15.37 15.57 -19.64
CA TYR A 58 -16.44 16.29 -18.94
C TYR A 58 -16.17 16.52 -17.45
N ASP A 59 -15.16 15.84 -16.85
CA ASP A 59 -14.74 16.09 -15.48
C ASP A 59 -14.08 17.46 -15.39
N ARG A 60 -14.80 18.43 -14.76
CA ARG A 60 -14.40 19.83 -14.71
C ARG A 60 -13.00 20.05 -14.12
N ASP A 61 -12.61 19.20 -13.16
CA ASP A 61 -11.33 19.31 -12.46
C ASP A 61 -10.16 18.84 -13.33
N MET A 62 -10.43 18.02 -14.35
CA MET A 62 -9.40 17.35 -15.17
C MET A 62 -9.25 17.95 -16.56
N ARG A 63 -10.31 18.52 -17.15
CA ARG A 63 -10.31 18.99 -18.55
C ARG A 63 -9.30 20.11 -18.86
N ASN A 64 -8.90 20.87 -17.85
CA ASN A 64 -7.95 21.98 -18.01
C ASN A 64 -6.57 21.64 -17.38
N ASP A 65 -6.37 20.42 -16.89
CA ASP A 65 -5.10 19.96 -16.34
C ASP A 65 -4.21 19.41 -17.47
N GLY A 66 -3.25 20.24 -17.95
CA GLY A 66 -2.35 19.89 -19.05
C GLY A 66 -1.51 18.64 -18.76
N ILE A 67 -1.12 18.38 -17.51
CA ILE A 67 -0.37 17.17 -17.13
C ILE A 67 -1.27 15.95 -17.27
N TRP A 68 -2.53 16.02 -16.81
CA TRP A 68 -3.50 14.95 -17.00
C TRP A 68 -3.75 14.67 -18.49
N LEU A 69 -3.99 15.73 -19.28
CA LEU A 69 -4.26 15.57 -20.71
C LEU A 69 -3.11 14.89 -21.46
N ALA A 70 -1.86 15.13 -21.02
CA ALA A 70 -0.67 14.50 -21.59
C ALA A 70 -0.46 13.06 -21.11
N SER A 71 -0.88 12.72 -19.89
CA SER A 71 -0.61 11.41 -19.24
C SER A 71 -1.81 10.46 -19.19
N LYS A 72 -3.01 10.95 -19.52
CA LYS A 72 -4.23 10.13 -19.42
C LYS A 72 -4.14 8.82 -20.20
N PRO A 73 -4.63 7.72 -19.66
CA PRO A 73 -5.44 7.60 -18.43
C PRO A 73 -4.64 7.31 -17.15
N LEU A 74 -3.36 7.66 -17.12
CA LEU A 74 -2.46 7.49 -15.96
C LEU A 74 -2.42 8.77 -15.13
N PHE A 75 -2.37 8.62 -13.81
CA PHE A 75 -2.31 9.76 -12.88
C PHE A 75 -0.87 10.14 -12.55
N LYS A 76 -0.35 11.17 -13.19
CA LYS A 76 0.99 11.73 -12.92
C LYS A 76 0.91 12.65 -11.70
N GLU A 77 0.75 12.07 -10.51
CA GLU A 77 0.54 12.82 -9.26
C GLU A 77 0.84 12.00 -8.01
N ILE A 78 1.16 12.71 -6.93
CA ILE A 78 1.25 12.18 -5.57
C ILE A 78 0.26 12.95 -4.69
N TRP A 79 -0.52 12.23 -3.91
CA TRP A 79 -1.44 12.80 -2.94
C TRP A 79 -1.03 12.44 -1.53
N LYS A 80 -1.19 13.39 -0.61
CA LYS A 80 -1.03 13.22 0.83
C LYS A 80 -2.38 13.34 1.52
N PHE A 81 -2.76 12.31 2.28
CA PHE A 81 -3.96 12.31 3.12
C PHE A 81 -3.57 12.38 4.58
N ASN A 82 -3.95 13.43 5.27
CA ASN A 82 -3.69 13.58 6.70
C ASN A 82 -4.67 12.71 7.50
N LEU A 83 -4.12 11.80 8.32
CA LEU A 83 -4.87 10.78 9.06
C LEU A 83 -5.70 11.35 10.22
N ALA A 84 -5.34 12.53 10.72
CA ALA A 84 -6.06 13.21 11.81
C ALA A 84 -7.18 14.11 11.29
N THR A 85 -6.95 14.82 10.18
CA THR A 85 -7.89 15.80 9.64
C THR A 85 -8.80 15.25 8.55
N ASN A 86 -8.46 14.07 7.99
CA ASN A 86 -9.12 13.47 6.82
C ASN A 86 -9.11 14.39 5.59
N GLN A 87 -8.01 15.11 5.39
CA GLN A 87 -7.84 16.03 4.27
C GLN A 87 -6.80 15.52 3.30
N TRP A 88 -7.11 15.61 2.00
CA TRP A 88 -6.20 15.39 0.92
C TRP A 88 -5.49 16.69 0.53
N LYS A 89 -4.22 16.56 0.15
CA LYS A 89 -3.42 17.61 -0.49
C LYS A 89 -2.59 16.98 -1.59
N ARG A 90 -2.64 17.53 -2.80
CA ARG A 90 -1.75 17.10 -3.90
C ARG A 90 -0.37 17.71 -3.69
N LEU A 91 0.66 16.89 -3.83
CA LEU A 91 2.04 17.38 -3.75
C LEU A 91 2.44 18.10 -5.05
N PRO A 92 3.30 19.12 -4.99
CA PRO A 92 3.87 19.77 -6.18
C PRO A 92 4.87 18.85 -6.90
N GLY A 93 5.45 19.30 -8.04
CA GLY A 93 6.52 18.59 -8.74
C GLY A 93 6.04 17.42 -9.60
N ARG A 94 4.79 17.42 -10.03
CA ARG A 94 4.17 16.36 -10.86
C ARG A 94 4.90 16.16 -12.19
N GLU A 95 5.42 17.23 -12.76
CA GLU A 95 6.15 17.25 -14.04
C GLU A 95 7.41 16.39 -14.02
N ASN A 96 8.00 16.19 -12.84
CA ASN A 96 9.24 15.41 -12.65
C ASN A 96 8.98 13.92 -12.37
N LEU A 97 7.72 13.50 -12.32
CA LEU A 97 7.37 12.08 -12.17
C LEU A 97 7.55 11.35 -13.51
N PRO A 98 7.88 10.05 -13.51
CA PRO A 98 7.91 9.26 -14.74
C PRO A 98 6.54 9.18 -15.40
N ASP A 99 6.48 8.67 -16.63
CA ASP A 99 5.23 8.49 -17.37
C ASP A 99 4.61 7.10 -17.13
N GLU A 100 5.41 6.12 -16.68
CA GLU A 100 4.97 4.76 -16.37
C GLU A 100 4.44 4.69 -14.93
N LEU A 101 3.19 5.10 -14.76
CA LEU A 101 2.58 5.40 -13.45
C LEU A 101 1.66 4.29 -12.91
N ALA A 102 1.53 3.18 -13.64
CA ALA A 102 0.75 2.04 -13.19
C ALA A 102 1.67 0.90 -12.74
N SER A 103 1.28 0.26 -11.62
CA SER A 103 1.94 -0.96 -11.15
C SER A 103 3.39 -0.78 -10.71
N ASN A 104 3.77 0.43 -10.36
CA ASN A 104 5.04 0.70 -9.68
C ASN A 104 5.08 -0.03 -8.34
N ALA A 105 6.28 -0.32 -7.88
CA ALA A 105 6.51 -0.69 -6.49
C ALA A 105 7.03 0.52 -5.70
N VAL A 106 6.59 0.68 -4.47
CA VAL A 106 6.84 1.88 -3.68
C VAL A 106 7.10 1.51 -2.22
N VAL A 107 8.11 2.13 -1.62
CA VAL A 107 8.38 2.07 -0.18
C VAL A 107 8.64 3.47 0.36
N LEU A 108 8.37 3.67 1.66
CA LEU A 108 8.61 4.93 2.35
C LEU A 108 9.67 4.74 3.44
N LYS A 109 10.73 5.55 3.41
CA LYS A 109 11.74 5.62 4.47
C LYS A 109 11.93 7.08 4.90
N GLY A 110 11.51 7.38 6.12
CA GLY A 110 11.47 8.77 6.56
C GLY A 110 10.56 9.62 5.66
N ASN A 111 11.10 10.66 5.05
CA ASN A 111 10.40 11.50 4.06
C ASN A 111 10.72 11.14 2.60
N ALA A 112 11.47 10.06 2.36
CA ALA A 112 11.81 9.59 1.03
C ALA A 112 10.81 8.53 0.56
N LEU A 113 9.99 8.85 -0.43
CA LEU A 113 9.16 7.92 -1.18
C LEU A 113 10.01 7.35 -2.32
N ILE A 114 10.38 6.09 -2.19
CA ILE A 114 11.22 5.38 -3.17
C ILE A 114 10.31 4.63 -4.12
N VAL A 115 10.47 4.87 -5.42
CA VAL A 115 9.62 4.32 -6.48
C VAL A 115 10.48 3.60 -7.49
N TYR A 116 10.11 2.38 -7.87
CA TYR A 116 10.81 1.60 -8.88
C TYR A 116 9.84 0.92 -9.84
N GLY A 117 10.24 0.85 -11.12
CA GLY A 117 9.49 0.17 -12.16
C GLY A 117 8.18 0.85 -12.51
N GLY A 118 7.25 0.08 -13.03
CA GLY A 118 5.96 0.56 -13.51
C GLY A 118 5.77 0.43 -15.01
N THR A 119 4.55 0.65 -15.48
CA THR A 119 4.21 0.56 -16.90
C THR A 119 3.35 1.72 -17.35
N GLY A 120 3.52 2.09 -18.62
CA GLY A 120 2.66 3.00 -19.38
C GLY A 120 1.42 2.28 -19.92
N VAL A 121 0.78 2.88 -20.91
CA VAL A 121 -0.35 2.30 -21.66
C VAL A 121 0.01 2.29 -23.15
N PRO A 122 -0.12 1.15 -23.84
CA PRO A 122 -0.60 -0.16 -23.39
C PRO A 122 0.30 -0.83 -22.34
N PHE A 123 -0.32 -1.57 -21.41
CA PHE A 123 0.43 -2.22 -20.31
C PHE A 123 1.38 -3.28 -20.85
N GLY A 124 2.64 -3.19 -20.42
CA GLY A 124 3.70 -4.11 -20.81
C GLY A 124 4.48 -3.71 -22.07
N ASP A 125 3.97 -2.79 -22.90
CA ASP A 125 4.71 -2.30 -24.07
C ASP A 125 5.81 -1.33 -23.66
N VAL A 126 5.51 -0.49 -22.67
CA VAL A 126 6.47 0.45 -22.08
C VAL A 126 6.61 0.16 -20.60
N CYS A 127 7.78 -0.30 -20.19
CA CYS A 127 8.11 -0.58 -18.80
C CYS A 127 9.25 0.32 -18.32
N ASN A 128 9.19 0.76 -17.08
CA ASN A 128 10.23 1.56 -16.45
C ASN A 128 11.23 0.67 -15.71
N GLY A 129 12.51 0.96 -15.85
CA GLY A 129 13.60 0.31 -15.11
C GLY A 129 14.38 1.29 -14.23
N GLN A 130 13.83 2.48 -13.98
CA GLN A 130 14.51 3.54 -13.23
C GLN A 130 14.03 3.58 -11.78
N LEU A 131 14.92 4.03 -10.91
CA LEU A 131 14.67 4.30 -9.51
C LEU A 131 14.48 5.80 -9.29
N TYR A 132 13.41 6.18 -8.61
CA TYR A 132 13.11 7.56 -8.24
C TYR A 132 12.98 7.69 -6.73
N VAL A 133 13.41 8.83 -6.22
CA VAL A 133 13.18 9.23 -4.82
C VAL A 133 12.42 10.55 -4.83
N CYS A 134 11.25 10.55 -4.21
CA CYS A 134 10.42 11.73 -4.04
C CYS A 134 10.39 12.12 -2.57
N ASN A 135 10.72 13.37 -2.27
CA ASN A 135 10.57 13.93 -0.94
C ASN A 135 9.10 14.30 -0.71
N VAL A 136 8.44 13.63 0.26
CA VAL A 136 7.00 13.81 0.53
C VAL A 136 6.66 15.11 1.27
N ASP A 137 7.65 15.86 1.75
CA ASP A 137 7.42 17.16 2.39
C ASP A 137 7.25 18.28 1.36
N ASN A 138 8.06 18.24 0.28
CA ASN A 138 8.11 19.30 -0.74
C ASN A 138 7.79 18.84 -2.16
N GLY A 139 7.59 17.54 -2.40
CA GLY A 139 7.26 16.97 -3.71
C GLY A 139 8.44 16.88 -4.70
N LYS A 140 9.67 17.27 -4.29
CA LYS A 140 10.84 17.17 -5.17
C LYS A 140 11.14 15.71 -5.49
N THR A 141 11.09 15.39 -6.79
CA THR A 141 11.40 14.05 -7.31
C THR A 141 12.74 14.08 -8.04
N THR A 142 13.57 13.08 -7.74
CA THR A 142 14.90 12.92 -8.35
C THR A 142 15.04 11.49 -8.87
N ARG A 143 15.48 11.34 -10.11
CA ARG A 143 15.89 10.04 -10.64
C ARG A 143 17.26 9.69 -10.08
N VAL A 144 17.38 8.48 -9.53
CA VAL A 144 18.64 7.97 -9.01
C VAL A 144 19.52 7.51 -10.17
N ILE A 145 20.74 8.01 -10.22
CA ILE A 145 21.73 7.53 -11.19
C ILE A 145 22.32 6.25 -10.64
N ALA A 146 21.82 5.12 -11.12
CA ALA A 146 22.24 3.79 -10.70
C ALA A 146 23.17 3.16 -11.72
N LYS A 147 24.07 2.29 -11.26
CA LYS A 147 25.03 1.52 -12.07
C LYS A 147 24.94 0.04 -11.67
N GLY A 148 25.75 -0.81 -12.31
CA GLY A 148 25.84 -2.24 -12.00
C GLY A 148 24.80 -3.09 -12.71
N ASP A 149 24.45 -4.23 -12.11
CA ASP A 149 23.56 -5.24 -12.68
C ASP A 149 22.08 -4.83 -12.51
N MET A 150 21.64 -3.85 -13.28
CA MET A 150 20.26 -3.36 -13.22
C MET A 150 19.27 -4.45 -13.66
N PRO A 151 18.13 -4.62 -12.93
CA PRO A 151 17.07 -5.49 -13.43
C PRO A 151 16.50 -4.97 -14.75
N LYS A 152 15.92 -5.87 -15.55
CA LYS A 152 15.17 -5.48 -16.75
C LYS A 152 14.04 -4.50 -16.37
N PRO A 153 13.67 -3.52 -17.24
CA PRO A 153 12.47 -2.72 -17.04
C PRO A 153 11.25 -3.60 -16.82
N GLN A 154 10.49 -3.32 -15.75
CA GLN A 154 9.42 -4.22 -15.31
C GLN A 154 8.36 -3.51 -14.49
N TYR A 155 7.21 -4.19 -14.30
CA TYR A 155 6.12 -3.73 -13.44
C TYR A 155 5.51 -4.87 -12.64
N GLY A 156 4.74 -4.52 -11.61
CA GLY A 156 4.08 -5.50 -10.75
C GLY A 156 5.02 -6.33 -9.89
N GLN A 157 6.29 -5.95 -9.79
CA GLN A 157 7.25 -6.45 -8.82
C GLN A 157 6.90 -5.94 -7.42
N ALA A 158 7.50 -6.56 -6.40
CA ALA A 158 7.41 -6.07 -5.04
C ALA A 158 8.78 -5.54 -4.56
N LEU A 159 8.76 -4.60 -3.61
CA LEU A 159 9.96 -4.01 -3.01
C LEU A 159 10.05 -4.34 -1.52
N LEU A 160 11.28 -4.56 -1.07
CA LEU A 160 11.65 -4.63 0.34
C LEU A 160 12.80 -3.67 0.60
N PHE A 161 12.65 -2.79 1.59
CA PHE A 161 13.74 -1.96 2.08
C PHE A 161 14.33 -2.59 3.35
N ASN A 162 15.60 -2.98 3.28
CA ASN A 162 16.39 -3.47 4.42
C ASN A 162 17.76 -2.82 4.35
N GLU A 163 17.91 -1.72 5.08
CA GLU A 163 19.03 -0.79 5.04
C GLU A 163 20.38 -1.48 5.08
N PRO A 164 21.34 -1.10 4.20
CA PRO A 164 21.25 -0.02 3.20
C PRO A 164 20.66 -0.41 1.85
N TYR A 165 20.02 -1.58 1.74
CA TYR A 165 19.59 -2.18 0.48
C TYR A 165 18.09 -2.02 0.22
N LEU A 166 17.77 -1.79 -1.06
CA LEU A 166 16.43 -1.95 -1.63
C LEU A 166 16.42 -3.21 -2.48
N TYR A 167 15.63 -4.20 -2.10
CA TYR A 167 15.43 -5.42 -2.88
C TYR A 167 14.21 -5.26 -3.78
N THR A 168 14.33 -5.74 -5.04
CA THR A 168 13.20 -5.96 -5.94
C THR A 168 13.07 -7.45 -6.21
N VAL A 169 11.83 -7.95 -6.14
CA VAL A 169 11.52 -9.37 -6.29
C VAL A 169 10.45 -9.54 -7.35
N GLY A 170 10.70 -10.42 -8.31
CA GLY A 170 9.75 -10.81 -9.33
C GLY A 170 9.31 -9.64 -10.22
N GLY A 171 8.12 -9.77 -10.79
CA GLY A 171 7.55 -8.80 -11.74
C GLY A 171 7.43 -9.36 -13.16
N THR A 172 7.06 -8.48 -14.09
CA THR A 172 6.97 -8.81 -15.50
C THR A 172 7.51 -7.70 -16.38
N THR A 173 8.14 -8.08 -17.49
CA THR A 173 8.52 -7.17 -18.58
C THR A 173 7.37 -6.90 -19.56
N GLY A 174 6.19 -7.49 -19.30
CA GLY A 174 5.08 -7.55 -20.26
C GLY A 174 5.12 -8.81 -21.13
N ARG A 175 6.28 -9.44 -21.27
CA ARG A 175 6.47 -10.68 -22.06
C ARG A 175 6.84 -11.87 -21.19
N GLU A 176 7.61 -11.65 -20.16
CA GLU A 176 8.13 -12.66 -19.25
C GLU A 176 7.72 -12.35 -17.82
N TYR A 177 7.48 -13.38 -17.03
CA TYR A 177 7.33 -13.30 -15.57
C TYR A 177 8.57 -13.85 -14.92
N THR A 178 9.06 -13.20 -13.86
CA THR A 178 10.26 -13.63 -13.15
C THR A 178 10.04 -13.70 -11.65
N CYS A 179 10.91 -14.40 -10.94
CA CYS A 179 11.14 -14.30 -9.50
C CYS A 179 12.59 -13.92 -9.16
N ASP A 180 13.28 -13.30 -10.11
CA ASP A 180 14.61 -12.78 -9.87
C ASP A 180 14.63 -11.78 -8.71
N ILE A 181 15.74 -11.80 -8.00
CA ILE A 181 15.99 -10.88 -6.90
C ILE A 181 17.21 -10.04 -7.23
N HIS A 182 17.01 -8.74 -7.28
CA HIS A 182 18.10 -7.76 -7.37
C HIS A 182 18.07 -6.89 -6.13
N ARG A 183 19.20 -6.27 -5.78
CA ARG A 183 19.26 -5.25 -4.73
C ARG A 183 20.03 -4.03 -5.19
N PHE A 184 19.57 -2.89 -4.77
CA PHE A 184 20.24 -1.60 -4.92
C PHE A 184 20.84 -1.18 -3.59
N ASN A 185 22.11 -0.81 -3.58
CA ASN A 185 22.78 -0.28 -2.41
C ASN A 185 22.76 1.26 -2.47
N PHE A 186 22.11 1.91 -1.50
CA PHE A 186 22.02 3.36 -1.44
C PHE A 186 23.32 4.07 -1.09
N GLU A 187 24.28 3.38 -0.49
CA GLU A 187 25.59 3.95 -0.16
C GLU A 187 26.52 4.00 -1.38
N THR A 188 26.47 2.98 -2.22
CA THR A 188 27.37 2.86 -3.40
C THR A 188 26.71 3.26 -4.72
N GLY A 189 25.38 3.31 -4.78
CA GLY A 189 24.62 3.56 -6.00
C GLY A 189 24.62 2.39 -6.98
N LEU A 190 24.92 1.17 -6.51
CA LEU A 190 25.05 -0.02 -7.36
C LEU A 190 23.88 -0.98 -7.23
N TRP A 191 23.43 -1.49 -8.38
CA TRP A 191 22.59 -2.66 -8.47
C TRP A 191 23.43 -3.94 -8.50
N GLU A 192 22.96 -4.96 -7.82
CA GLU A 192 23.55 -6.30 -7.78
C GLU A 192 22.47 -7.36 -8.00
N LYS A 193 22.83 -8.41 -8.73
CA LYS A 193 22.04 -9.64 -8.79
C LYS A 193 22.21 -10.41 -7.49
N VAL A 194 21.10 -10.63 -6.76
CA VAL A 194 21.10 -11.47 -5.57
C VAL A 194 20.83 -12.91 -5.95
N TYR A 195 19.82 -13.12 -6.80
CA TYR A 195 19.45 -14.44 -7.33
C TYR A 195 18.72 -14.29 -8.67
N ILE A 196 19.10 -15.10 -9.64
CA ILE A 196 18.44 -15.18 -10.94
C ILE A 196 17.83 -16.57 -11.08
N CYS A 197 16.50 -16.61 -11.22
CA CYS A 197 15.77 -17.87 -11.39
C CYS A 197 16.06 -18.47 -12.76
N THR A 198 16.44 -19.74 -12.76
CA THR A 198 16.81 -20.49 -13.98
C THR A 198 15.71 -21.40 -14.48
N GLY A 199 14.70 -21.68 -13.63
CA GLY A 199 13.65 -22.66 -13.86
C GLY A 199 14.15 -24.11 -13.79
N LYS A 200 15.38 -24.34 -13.33
CA LYS A 200 16.00 -25.66 -13.23
C LYS A 200 15.98 -26.23 -11.81
N ASP A 201 15.95 -25.38 -10.80
CA ASP A 201 15.86 -25.77 -9.40
C ASP A 201 14.38 -25.84 -9.00
N LEU A 202 13.94 -27.01 -8.53
CA LEU A 202 12.56 -27.25 -8.08
C LEU A 202 12.16 -26.39 -6.86
N SER A 203 13.12 -25.82 -6.15
CA SER A 203 12.85 -24.87 -5.06
C SER A 203 12.59 -23.45 -5.55
N GLU A 204 12.91 -23.15 -6.83
CA GLU A 204 12.63 -21.85 -7.42
C GLU A 204 11.12 -21.66 -7.61
N PRO A 205 10.56 -20.51 -7.21
CA PRO A 205 9.16 -20.23 -7.49
C PRO A 205 8.94 -19.93 -8.96
N MET A 206 7.74 -20.22 -9.44
CA MET A 206 7.31 -19.76 -10.78
C MET A 206 7.34 -18.24 -10.84
N GLY A 207 7.76 -17.69 -11.97
CA GLY A 207 7.76 -16.25 -12.26
C GLY A 207 6.37 -15.66 -12.08
N ARG A 208 6.31 -14.50 -11.42
CA ARG A 208 5.03 -13.88 -11.04
C ARG A 208 5.07 -12.37 -10.97
N TYR A 209 3.91 -11.76 -11.09
CA TYR A 209 3.69 -10.34 -10.83
C TYR A 209 2.51 -10.14 -9.89
N ARG A 210 2.36 -8.94 -9.35
CA ARG A 210 1.22 -8.61 -8.47
C ARG A 210 1.12 -9.48 -7.23
N HIS A 211 2.24 -9.99 -6.80
CA HIS A 211 2.49 -10.52 -5.48
C HIS A 211 2.92 -9.39 -4.54
N GLU A 212 2.97 -9.69 -3.27
CA GLU A 212 3.51 -8.82 -2.24
C GLU A 212 4.51 -9.59 -1.39
N LEU A 213 5.21 -8.92 -0.49
CA LEU A 213 6.24 -9.54 0.33
C LEU A 213 5.93 -9.48 1.82
N GLY A 214 6.35 -10.52 2.55
CA GLY A 214 6.61 -10.50 3.97
C GLY A 214 8.11 -10.59 4.23
N PHE A 215 8.57 -10.13 5.41
CA PHE A 215 9.97 -10.16 5.80
C PHE A 215 10.12 -10.29 7.32
N ASP A 216 10.93 -11.24 7.77
CA ASP A 216 11.17 -11.51 9.20
C ASP A 216 12.55 -11.03 9.69
N GLY A 217 13.29 -10.28 8.85
CA GLY A 217 14.67 -9.86 9.11
C GLY A 217 15.72 -10.74 8.43
N LYS A 218 15.36 -11.96 7.99
CA LYS A 218 16.25 -12.92 7.33
C LYS A 218 15.70 -13.48 6.04
N ASN A 219 14.39 -13.71 5.99
CA ASN A 219 13.72 -14.37 4.88
C ASN A 219 12.70 -13.44 4.23
N ILE A 220 12.69 -13.44 2.90
CA ILE A 220 11.66 -12.80 2.08
C ILE A 220 10.61 -13.87 1.76
N TYR A 221 9.36 -13.63 2.15
CA TYR A 221 8.21 -14.47 1.87
C TYR A 221 7.42 -13.88 0.72
N VAL A 222 7.20 -14.64 -0.35
CA VAL A 222 6.45 -14.18 -1.54
C VAL A 222 4.98 -14.57 -1.40
N ILE A 223 4.13 -13.58 -1.23
CA ILE A 223 2.72 -13.79 -0.91
C ILE A 223 1.88 -13.69 -2.18
N GLY A 224 1.35 -14.82 -2.63
CA GLY A 224 0.45 -14.90 -3.78
C GLY A 224 1.06 -14.38 -5.09
N GLY A 225 0.29 -13.58 -5.83
CA GLY A 225 0.64 -13.16 -7.18
C GLY A 225 0.19 -14.17 -8.22
N GLY A 226 0.71 -14.03 -9.43
CA GLY A 226 0.37 -14.94 -10.51
C GLY A 226 0.92 -14.49 -11.85
N THR A 227 0.32 -14.98 -12.91
CA THR A 227 0.54 -14.57 -14.29
C THR A 227 -0.68 -13.84 -14.84
N GLY A 228 -0.74 -13.58 -16.14
CA GLY A 228 -1.95 -13.06 -16.81
C GLY A 228 -3.15 -14.01 -16.70
N SER A 229 -2.90 -15.32 -16.70
CA SER A 229 -3.92 -16.37 -16.75
C SER A 229 -4.31 -16.96 -15.40
N GLU A 230 -3.39 -16.99 -14.42
CA GLU A 230 -3.61 -17.69 -13.16
C GLU A 230 -3.14 -16.92 -11.94
N ALA A 231 -3.70 -17.25 -10.79
CA ALA A 231 -3.29 -16.79 -9.47
C ALA A 231 -2.68 -17.95 -8.67
N PHE A 232 -1.56 -17.70 -7.98
CA PHE A 232 -0.85 -18.73 -7.24
C PHE A 232 -1.38 -18.95 -5.83
N SER A 233 -1.23 -20.19 -5.38
CA SER A 233 -1.67 -20.67 -4.08
C SER A 233 -1.03 -19.91 -2.92
N LEU A 234 -1.75 -19.85 -1.81
CA LEU A 234 -1.26 -19.38 -0.51
C LEU A 234 -1.08 -20.54 0.47
N ALA A 235 -1.32 -21.78 0.03
CA ALA A 235 -0.98 -22.97 0.80
C ALA A 235 0.54 -23.22 0.84
N GLU A 236 1.24 -22.69 -0.16
CA GLU A 236 2.69 -22.82 -0.30
C GLU A 236 3.27 -21.43 -0.50
N ILE A 237 4.18 -21.03 0.38
CA ILE A 237 4.81 -19.71 0.37
C ILE A 237 6.29 -19.87 -0.06
N PRO A 238 6.63 -19.42 -1.28
CA PRO A 238 8.03 -19.33 -1.68
C PRO A 238 8.77 -18.36 -0.77
N THR A 239 9.88 -18.84 -0.23
CA THR A 239 10.65 -18.13 0.79
C THR A 239 12.12 -18.09 0.40
N PHE A 240 12.70 -16.92 0.35
CA PHE A 240 14.10 -16.71 0.01
C PHE A 240 14.90 -16.29 1.24
N ASN A 241 15.91 -17.08 1.61
CA ASN A 241 16.82 -16.74 2.69
C ASN A 241 17.95 -15.84 2.18
N LEU A 242 18.07 -14.63 2.73
CA LEU A 242 19.02 -13.61 2.26
C LEU A 242 20.49 -13.98 2.51
N GLU A 243 20.79 -14.69 3.59
CA GLU A 243 22.18 -15.11 3.92
C GLU A 243 22.61 -16.28 3.03
N LYS A 244 21.76 -17.32 2.95
CA LYS A 244 22.04 -18.53 2.20
C LYS A 244 21.86 -18.36 0.70
N ARG A 245 21.20 -17.27 0.27
CA ARG A 245 20.81 -16.98 -1.12
C ARG A 245 20.10 -18.17 -1.78
N LYS A 246 19.16 -18.77 -1.06
CA LYS A 246 18.46 -19.98 -1.50
C LYS A 246 16.96 -19.85 -1.31
N TRP A 247 16.21 -20.35 -2.30
CA TRP A 247 14.77 -20.54 -2.23
C TRP A 247 14.41 -21.79 -1.46
N THR A 248 13.29 -21.75 -0.78
CA THR A 248 12.55 -22.88 -0.19
C THR A 248 11.06 -22.61 -0.33
N ILE A 249 10.27 -23.67 -0.39
CA ILE A 249 8.81 -23.56 -0.39
C ILE A 249 8.32 -24.04 0.97
N LEU A 250 7.63 -23.16 1.70
CA LEU A 250 7.07 -23.46 3.01
C LEU A 250 5.58 -23.74 2.91
N ASN A 251 5.13 -24.87 3.42
CA ASN A 251 3.71 -25.20 3.53
C ASN A 251 3.08 -24.38 4.66
N THR A 252 1.88 -23.88 4.42
CA THR A 252 1.10 -23.18 5.43
C THR A 252 0.05 -24.10 6.05
N GLN A 253 -0.35 -23.76 7.27
CA GLN A 253 -1.47 -24.38 7.97
C GLN A 253 -2.72 -23.52 7.79
N GLY A 254 -3.89 -24.15 7.70
CA GLY A 254 -5.17 -23.48 7.60
C GLY A 254 -5.59 -22.82 8.92
N ASP A 255 -6.66 -22.05 8.90
CA ASP A 255 -7.26 -21.42 10.09
C ASP A 255 -7.57 -22.46 11.18
N SER A 256 -7.26 -22.14 12.42
CA SER A 256 -7.43 -23.06 13.55
C SER A 256 -8.90 -23.44 13.84
N GLU A 257 -9.88 -22.66 13.36
CA GLU A 257 -11.30 -22.94 13.58
C GLU A 257 -11.89 -23.91 12.55
N ASP A 258 -11.49 -23.78 11.27
CA ASP A 258 -12.11 -24.55 10.18
C ASP A 258 -11.10 -25.15 9.19
N ASN A 259 -9.81 -25.01 9.47
CA ASN A 259 -8.69 -25.48 8.62
C ASN A 259 -8.69 -24.91 7.20
N THR A 260 -9.38 -23.79 6.97
CA THR A 260 -9.40 -23.14 5.65
C THR A 260 -8.12 -22.34 5.42
N ILE A 261 -7.69 -22.32 4.17
CA ILE A 261 -6.56 -21.51 3.67
C ILE A 261 -7.13 -20.46 2.72
N PRO A 262 -6.57 -19.22 2.68
CA PRO A 262 -7.03 -18.22 1.74
C PRO A 262 -6.87 -18.72 0.29
N ALA A 263 -7.91 -18.52 -0.53
CA ALA A 263 -7.88 -18.89 -1.93
C ALA A 263 -6.72 -18.24 -2.68
N PRO A 264 -6.17 -18.90 -3.73
CA PRO A 264 -5.15 -18.31 -4.62
C PRO A 264 -5.54 -16.92 -5.06
N ARG A 265 -4.61 -15.97 -5.03
CA ARG A 265 -4.94 -14.57 -5.39
C ARG A 265 -3.75 -13.76 -5.85
N ARG A 266 -4.07 -12.77 -6.70
CA ARG A 266 -3.18 -11.71 -7.16
C ARG A 266 -3.85 -10.35 -7.01
N CYS A 267 -3.12 -9.25 -7.15
CA CYS A 267 -3.66 -7.89 -7.05
C CYS A 267 -4.35 -7.61 -5.71
N HIS A 268 -3.95 -8.30 -4.66
CA HIS A 268 -4.38 -8.12 -3.28
C HIS A 268 -3.51 -7.05 -2.59
N GLY A 269 -3.96 -6.55 -1.46
CA GLY A 269 -3.16 -5.69 -0.59
C GLY A 269 -2.49 -6.51 0.51
N VAL A 270 -1.25 -6.14 0.84
CA VAL A 270 -0.50 -6.75 1.96
C VAL A 270 0.07 -5.66 2.84
N VAL A 271 0.02 -5.90 4.14
CA VAL A 271 0.77 -5.17 5.16
C VAL A 271 1.39 -6.17 6.14
N GLN A 272 2.45 -5.77 6.83
CA GLN A 272 3.02 -6.58 7.89
C GLN A 272 3.24 -5.78 9.16
N TYR A 273 3.21 -6.46 10.30
CA TYR A 273 3.61 -5.91 11.60
C TYR A 273 4.26 -6.99 12.46
N THR A 274 5.11 -6.55 13.37
CA THR A 274 5.68 -7.43 14.39
C THR A 274 5.02 -7.11 15.71
N ASP A 275 4.52 -8.12 16.40
CA ASP A 275 3.96 -7.97 17.74
C ASP A 275 5.08 -7.69 18.74
N GLU A 276 5.00 -6.54 19.43
CA GLU A 276 6.06 -6.07 20.35
C GLU A 276 6.26 -7.04 21.55
N LYS A 277 5.26 -7.84 21.91
CA LYS A 277 5.31 -8.73 23.08
C LYS A 277 5.92 -10.08 22.75
N THR A 278 5.54 -10.64 21.59
CA THR A 278 5.93 -11.99 21.19
C THR A 278 7.12 -12.00 20.22
N GLY A 279 7.43 -10.85 19.57
CA GLY A 279 8.42 -10.76 18.52
C GLY A 279 7.99 -11.44 17.21
N VAL A 280 6.76 -11.95 17.13
CA VAL A 280 6.25 -12.64 15.95
C VAL A 280 5.87 -11.63 14.86
N THR A 281 6.30 -11.87 13.64
CA THR A 281 5.92 -11.08 12.47
C THR A 281 4.69 -11.69 11.80
N TYR A 282 3.69 -10.86 11.59
CA TYR A 282 2.44 -11.19 10.92
C TYR A 282 2.33 -10.47 9.59
N VAL A 283 1.89 -11.20 8.57
CA VAL A 283 1.52 -10.66 7.25
C VAL A 283 0.00 -10.67 7.14
N VAL A 284 -0.59 -9.54 6.75
CA VAL A 284 -2.05 -9.43 6.57
C VAL A 284 -2.37 -9.22 5.11
N VAL A 285 -3.18 -10.10 4.55
CA VAL A 285 -3.62 -10.10 3.15
C VAL A 285 -5.07 -9.63 3.09
N SER A 286 -5.39 -8.74 2.17
CA SER A 286 -6.76 -8.21 1.98
C SER A 286 -7.19 -8.27 0.52
N GLY A 287 -8.40 -8.77 0.25
CA GLY A 287 -9.00 -8.78 -1.07
C GLY A 287 -8.18 -9.51 -2.14
N GLY A 288 -8.15 -8.97 -3.36
CA GLY A 288 -7.50 -9.58 -4.52
C GLY A 288 -8.48 -10.37 -5.39
N THR A 289 -7.93 -11.08 -6.38
CA THR A 289 -8.72 -11.90 -7.32
C THR A 289 -7.93 -13.14 -7.75
N ASN A 290 -8.64 -14.21 -8.05
CA ASN A 290 -8.08 -15.38 -8.74
C ASN A 290 -8.44 -15.43 -10.24
N GLY A 291 -9.08 -14.36 -10.74
CA GLY A 291 -9.59 -14.28 -12.11
C GLY A 291 -11.08 -14.60 -12.21
N ALA A 292 -11.56 -15.62 -11.50
CA ALA A 292 -12.98 -15.99 -11.44
C ALA A 292 -13.74 -15.21 -10.35
N PHE A 293 -13.12 -15.01 -9.20
CA PHE A 293 -13.72 -14.33 -8.05
C PHE A 293 -12.88 -13.14 -7.60
N VAL A 294 -13.57 -12.12 -7.07
CA VAL A 294 -12.97 -10.99 -6.37
C VAL A 294 -13.27 -11.13 -4.88
N PHE A 295 -12.25 -11.00 -4.04
CA PHE A 295 -12.34 -11.28 -2.61
C PHE A 295 -12.57 -10.02 -1.79
N SER A 296 -13.23 -10.19 -0.64
CA SER A 296 -13.41 -9.15 0.38
C SER A 296 -12.87 -9.56 1.75
N ASP A 297 -12.38 -10.79 1.86
CA ASP A 297 -11.83 -11.37 3.08
C ASP A 297 -10.48 -10.73 3.46
N VAL A 298 -10.14 -10.85 4.73
CA VAL A 298 -8.86 -10.42 5.27
C VAL A 298 -8.28 -11.58 6.07
N TRP A 299 -7.04 -11.92 5.79
CA TRP A 299 -6.32 -13.03 6.38
C TRP A 299 -5.02 -12.57 7.01
N ARG A 300 -4.60 -13.24 8.07
CA ARG A 300 -3.33 -13.01 8.74
C ARG A 300 -2.50 -14.29 8.73
N LEU A 301 -1.26 -14.20 8.27
CA LEU A 301 -0.27 -15.26 8.34
C LEU A 301 0.71 -14.97 9.47
N ASP A 302 0.88 -15.92 10.37
CA ASP A 302 1.99 -15.98 11.32
C ASP A 302 3.21 -16.52 10.59
N LEU A 303 4.28 -15.72 10.45
CA LEU A 303 5.49 -16.15 9.72
C LEU A 303 6.34 -17.18 10.49
N LYS A 304 6.15 -17.30 11.79
CA LYS A 304 6.87 -18.25 12.61
C LYS A 304 6.25 -19.65 12.50
N GLU A 305 4.95 -19.73 12.68
CA GLU A 305 4.21 -21.00 12.68
C GLU A 305 3.66 -21.36 11.28
N MET A 306 3.79 -20.46 10.30
CA MET A 306 3.19 -20.57 8.95
C MET A 306 1.68 -20.85 9.01
N GLN A 307 0.99 -20.27 9.99
CA GLN A 307 -0.41 -20.48 10.31
C GLN A 307 -1.27 -19.33 9.80
N TRP A 308 -2.28 -19.64 8.98
CA TRP A 308 -3.31 -18.68 8.58
C TRP A 308 -4.38 -18.49 9.67
N THR A 309 -4.89 -17.28 9.78
CA THR A 309 -6.06 -16.92 10.58
C THR A 309 -6.97 -16.04 9.74
N CYS A 310 -8.23 -16.44 9.56
CA CYS A 310 -9.25 -15.60 8.92
C CYS A 310 -9.71 -14.51 9.89
N LEU A 311 -9.46 -13.25 9.55
CA LEU A 311 -9.93 -12.13 10.36
C LEU A 311 -11.41 -11.84 10.07
N ARG A 312 -12.31 -12.73 10.48
CA ARG A 312 -13.75 -12.76 10.12
C ARG A 312 -14.48 -11.45 10.36
N LYS A 313 -14.07 -10.66 11.38
CA LYS A 313 -14.61 -9.32 11.67
C LYS A 313 -14.03 -8.22 10.78
N CYS A 314 -12.89 -8.47 10.13
CA CYS A 314 -12.19 -7.56 9.23
C CYS A 314 -12.55 -7.87 7.78
N LYS A 315 -13.79 -7.63 7.35
CA LYS A 315 -14.19 -7.85 5.97
C LYS A 315 -14.26 -6.53 5.23
N LEU A 316 -13.63 -6.45 4.03
CA LEU A 316 -13.77 -5.28 3.18
C LEU A 316 -15.24 -5.08 2.84
N PRO A 317 -15.76 -3.84 2.86
CA PRO A 317 -17.18 -3.56 2.59
C PRO A 317 -17.63 -3.98 1.17
N ARG A 318 -16.69 -4.17 0.28
CA ARG A 318 -16.88 -4.67 -1.09
C ARG A 318 -15.69 -5.54 -1.48
N PRO A 319 -15.87 -6.58 -2.32
CA PRO A 319 -14.75 -7.25 -2.95
C PRO A 319 -13.92 -6.27 -3.77
N LEU A 320 -12.59 -6.28 -3.57
CA LEU A 320 -11.66 -5.34 -4.20
C LEU A 320 -10.41 -6.05 -4.70
N PHE A 321 -9.93 -5.63 -5.87
CA PHE A 321 -8.60 -5.99 -6.39
C PHE A 321 -7.92 -4.76 -7.00
N PHE A 322 -6.62 -4.79 -7.21
CA PHE A 322 -5.81 -3.62 -7.58
C PHE A 322 -5.95 -2.42 -6.64
N HIS A 323 -6.46 -2.62 -5.43
CA HIS A 323 -6.32 -1.65 -4.35
C HIS A 323 -4.91 -1.73 -3.78
N SER A 324 -4.53 -0.72 -3.04
CA SER A 324 -3.27 -0.75 -2.29
C SER A 324 -3.56 -0.68 -0.80
N ALA A 325 -2.72 -1.35 0.00
CA ALA A 325 -2.79 -1.35 1.45
C ALA A 325 -1.50 -0.79 2.06
N ALA A 326 -1.63 -0.09 3.18
CA ALA A 326 -0.49 0.42 3.94
C ALA A 326 -0.80 0.39 5.44
N LEU A 327 0.23 0.24 6.26
CA LEU A 327 0.13 0.17 7.71
C LEU A 327 0.84 1.35 8.34
N THR A 328 0.18 2.02 9.27
CA THR A 328 0.85 3.01 10.11
C THR A 328 1.72 2.33 11.18
N PRO A 329 2.78 3.00 11.69
CA PRO A 329 3.58 2.46 12.80
C PRO A 329 2.77 2.12 14.06
N GLN A 330 1.56 2.68 14.21
CA GLN A 330 0.67 2.41 15.34
C GLN A 330 -0.20 1.15 15.16
N GLY A 331 -0.09 0.45 14.02
CA GLY A 331 -0.84 -0.78 13.73
C GLY A 331 -2.22 -0.56 13.10
N ARG A 332 -2.46 0.60 12.47
CA ARG A 332 -3.68 0.87 11.71
C ARG A 332 -3.44 0.65 10.22
N MET A 333 -4.11 -0.33 9.64
CA MET A 333 -4.08 -0.60 8.20
C MET A 333 -5.06 0.33 7.48
N TYR A 334 -4.63 0.87 6.37
CA TYR A 334 -5.44 1.62 5.41
C TYR A 334 -5.46 0.89 4.07
N THR A 335 -6.61 0.92 3.39
CA THR A 335 -6.74 0.53 1.99
C THR A 335 -7.33 1.68 1.20
N PHE A 336 -6.87 1.87 -0.02
CA PHE A 336 -7.34 2.94 -0.91
C PHE A 336 -7.52 2.43 -2.32
N GLY A 337 -8.54 2.96 -3.01
CA GLY A 337 -8.77 2.71 -4.42
C GLY A 337 -9.09 1.26 -4.76
N GLY A 338 -8.70 0.85 -5.97
CA GLY A 338 -8.95 -0.49 -6.50
C GLY A 338 -10.18 -0.57 -7.38
N VAL A 339 -10.45 -1.79 -7.82
CA VAL A 339 -11.56 -2.15 -8.69
C VAL A 339 -12.52 -3.05 -7.92
N SER A 340 -13.80 -2.76 -7.99
CA SER A 340 -14.87 -3.63 -7.51
C SER A 340 -15.81 -3.97 -8.66
N MET A 341 -16.44 -5.14 -8.62
CA MET A 341 -17.49 -5.49 -9.56
C MET A 341 -18.82 -4.90 -9.08
N GLN A 342 -19.50 -4.15 -9.93
CA GLN A 342 -20.82 -3.57 -9.70
C GLN A 342 -21.72 -3.96 -10.87
N ARG A 343 -22.75 -4.79 -10.61
CA ARG A 343 -23.66 -5.27 -11.66
C ARG A 343 -22.87 -5.75 -12.90
N ASP A 344 -21.90 -6.63 -12.68
CA ASP A 344 -21.00 -7.23 -13.67
C ASP A 344 -20.08 -6.27 -14.44
N LYS A 345 -20.03 -5.00 -14.00
CA LYS A 345 -19.11 -3.99 -14.55
C LYS A 345 -17.99 -3.66 -13.55
N ALA A 346 -16.78 -3.62 -14.04
CA ALA A 346 -15.62 -3.21 -13.26
C ALA A 346 -15.67 -1.69 -13.00
N ALA A 347 -15.75 -1.28 -11.72
CA ALA A 347 -15.77 0.11 -11.32
C ALA A 347 -14.60 0.41 -10.37
N ARG A 348 -13.85 1.47 -10.65
CA ARG A 348 -12.80 1.97 -9.76
C ARG A 348 -13.41 2.79 -8.63
N THR A 349 -12.74 2.78 -7.47
CA THR A 349 -13.18 3.51 -6.30
C THR A 349 -12.10 4.49 -5.81
N ASP A 350 -12.54 5.56 -5.15
CA ASP A 350 -11.73 6.51 -4.39
C ASP A 350 -11.88 6.30 -2.87
N ALA A 351 -12.48 5.20 -2.46
CA ALA A 351 -12.77 4.93 -1.06
C ALA A 351 -11.50 4.64 -0.27
N ILE A 352 -11.42 5.21 0.93
CA ILE A 352 -10.43 4.86 1.94
C ILE A 352 -11.13 4.05 3.02
N TYR A 353 -10.57 2.90 3.34
CA TYR A 353 -10.98 2.09 4.47
C TYR A 353 -9.82 1.95 5.46
N ALA A 354 -10.14 1.86 6.74
CA ALA A 354 -9.14 1.67 7.78
C ALA A 354 -9.61 0.68 8.84
N VAL A 355 -8.65 -0.04 9.41
CA VAL A 355 -8.89 -1.00 10.50
C VAL A 355 -7.68 -1.04 11.42
N TRP A 356 -7.91 -1.16 12.72
CA TRP A 356 -6.87 -1.46 13.68
C TRP A 356 -6.61 -2.97 13.70
N LEU A 357 -5.40 -3.38 13.31
CA LEU A 357 -4.96 -4.78 13.33
C LEU A 357 -4.39 -5.20 14.69
N THR A 358 -4.06 -4.21 15.51
CA THR A 358 -3.58 -4.38 16.89
C THR A 358 -4.33 -3.40 17.79
N ILE A 359 -4.31 -3.63 19.10
CA ILE A 359 -4.82 -2.66 20.05
C ILE A 359 -3.73 -1.61 20.28
N PRO A 360 -3.93 -0.35 19.85
CA PRO A 360 -2.91 0.68 19.99
C PRO A 360 -2.76 1.11 21.46
N LYS A 361 -1.68 1.85 21.73
CA LYS A 361 -1.45 2.46 23.06
C LYS A 361 -2.65 3.34 23.45
N LEU A 362 -2.98 3.40 24.74
CA LEU A 362 -4.11 4.18 25.25
C LEU A 362 -4.09 5.64 24.77
N SER A 363 -2.90 6.22 24.68
CA SER A 363 -2.74 7.60 24.17
C SER A 363 -3.25 7.78 22.72
N GLU A 364 -3.18 6.75 21.87
CA GLU A 364 -3.76 6.78 20.51
C GLU A 364 -5.28 6.69 20.57
N ILE A 365 -5.83 5.86 21.46
CA ILE A 365 -7.28 5.75 21.65
C ILE A 365 -7.84 7.08 22.17
N CYS A 366 -7.18 7.71 23.15
CA CYS A 366 -7.54 9.04 23.65
C CYS A 366 -7.46 10.10 22.54
N TRP A 367 -6.43 10.06 21.69
CA TRP A 367 -6.30 10.96 20.55
C TRP A 367 -7.46 10.81 19.55
N LEU A 368 -7.89 9.58 19.27
CA LEU A 368 -9.04 9.32 18.41
C LEU A 368 -10.34 9.84 19.02
N ALA A 369 -10.53 9.63 20.33
CA ALA A 369 -11.68 10.15 21.06
C ALA A 369 -11.70 11.68 21.06
N LEU A 370 -10.54 12.32 21.29
CA LEU A 370 -10.40 13.77 21.23
C LEU A 370 -10.82 14.33 19.87
N ASN A 371 -10.33 13.74 18.77
CA ASN A 371 -10.71 14.14 17.41
C ASN A 371 -12.19 13.89 17.10
N TYR A 372 -12.83 12.93 17.76
CA TYR A 372 -14.25 12.65 17.65
C TYR A 372 -15.10 13.74 18.34
N TYR A 373 -14.74 14.12 19.56
CA TYR A 373 -15.51 15.09 20.35
C TYR A 373 -15.24 16.54 19.92
N ILE A 374 -14.00 16.89 19.61
CA ILE A 374 -13.59 18.26 19.28
C ILE A 374 -13.38 18.38 17.76
N SER A 375 -14.45 18.73 17.05
CA SER A 375 -14.45 18.83 15.58
C SER A 375 -13.60 19.97 15.02
N ASP A 376 -13.34 21.00 15.83
CA ASP A 376 -12.56 22.19 15.47
C ASP A 376 -11.09 22.13 15.96
N LEU A 377 -10.64 20.99 16.47
CA LEU A 377 -9.28 20.80 17.02
C LEU A 377 -8.20 21.35 16.07
N ARG A 378 -8.35 21.10 14.78
CA ARG A 378 -7.43 21.54 13.72
C ARG A 378 -7.42 23.06 13.47
N LYS A 379 -8.46 23.78 13.89
CA LYS A 379 -8.56 25.23 13.73
C LYS A 379 -7.90 26.00 14.88
N ARG A 380 -7.50 25.28 15.93
CA ARG A 380 -6.84 25.86 17.11
C ARG A 380 -5.35 25.98 16.85
N SER A 381 -4.74 27.07 17.34
CA SER A 381 -3.29 27.23 17.25
C SER A 381 -2.57 26.17 18.07
N PRO A 382 -1.34 25.77 17.67
CA PRO A 382 -0.53 24.82 18.40
C PRO A 382 -0.39 25.17 19.88
N ASP A 383 -0.18 26.43 20.22
CA ASP A 383 -0.04 26.90 21.61
C ASP A 383 -1.30 26.67 22.43
N LYS A 384 -2.50 26.96 21.85
CA LYS A 384 -3.77 26.67 22.53
C LYS A 384 -3.94 25.17 22.79
N LEU A 385 -3.52 24.31 21.85
CA LEU A 385 -3.58 22.86 22.02
C LEU A 385 -2.62 22.35 23.08
N LEU A 386 -1.41 22.88 23.12
CA LEU A 386 -0.42 22.58 24.16
C LEU A 386 -0.90 23.02 25.55
N ASN A 387 -1.49 24.22 25.66
CA ASN A 387 -2.08 24.73 26.90
C ASN A 387 -3.28 23.89 27.40
N LEU A 388 -3.95 23.17 26.52
CA LEU A 388 -4.97 22.17 26.86
C LEU A 388 -4.37 20.82 27.30
N GLY A 389 -3.06 20.73 27.41
CA GLY A 389 -2.35 19.50 27.82
C GLY A 389 -2.21 18.43 26.71
N ILE A 390 -2.48 18.79 25.45
CA ILE A 390 -2.32 17.85 24.33
C ILE A 390 -0.81 17.72 24.04
N PRO A 391 -0.23 16.49 24.11
CA PRO A 391 1.17 16.30 23.85
C PRO A 391 1.61 16.74 22.45
N LEU A 392 2.78 17.38 22.35
CA LEU A 392 3.32 17.93 21.10
C LEU A 392 3.34 16.93 19.94
N LYS A 393 3.60 15.64 20.21
CA LYS A 393 3.56 14.57 19.20
C LYS A 393 2.20 14.45 18.51
N PHE A 394 1.09 14.76 19.18
CA PHE A 394 -0.24 14.74 18.60
C PHE A 394 -0.58 16.05 17.92
N VAL A 395 -0.15 17.19 18.49
CA VAL A 395 -0.31 18.52 17.86
C VAL A 395 0.36 18.53 16.50
N ARG A 396 1.56 17.97 16.38
CA ARG A 396 2.30 17.85 15.10
C ARG A 396 1.62 16.98 14.04
N ARG A 397 0.60 16.19 14.39
CA ARG A 397 -0.21 15.43 13.41
C ARG A 397 -1.28 16.27 12.74
N LEU A 398 -1.66 17.39 13.33
CA LEU A 398 -2.54 18.35 12.72
C LEU A 398 -1.69 19.21 11.78
N ASP A 399 -1.97 19.16 10.47
CA ASP A 399 -1.37 20.15 9.59
C ASP A 399 -1.97 21.51 9.97
N PRO A 400 -1.18 22.53 10.29
CA PRO A 400 -1.73 23.87 10.42
C PRO A 400 -2.41 24.22 9.09
N CYS A 401 -3.65 24.71 9.16
CA CYS A 401 -4.25 25.34 8.00
C CYS A 401 -3.36 26.55 7.63
N VAL A 402 -2.61 26.45 6.53
CA VAL A 402 -1.97 27.60 5.90
C VAL A 402 -3.04 28.36 5.14
#